data_2e5cf05e350e2e59d869a158ab625844
#
_entry.id   2e5cf05e350e2e59d869a158ab625844
#
_cell.length_a   1.000
_cell.length_b   1.000
_cell.length_c   1.000
_cell.angle_alpha   90.00
_cell.angle_beta   90.00
_cell.angle_gamma   90.00
#
_symmetry.space_group_name_H-M   'P 1'
#
loop_
_entity.id
_entity.type
_entity.pdbx_description
1 polymer ?
#
loop_
_entity_poly.entity_id
_entity_poly.type
_entity_poly.pdbx_seq_one_letter_code
_entity_poly.pdbx_strand_id
1 'polypeptide(L)'
;MNIEKADYGTIIRFGTMQDLNTKLQMEGKTLDEVIDVTDKEGVSLLEESLIARKFDIAKVLLANNAKVNNISHEGCNEFHFIASNINQDGALDIAKILLDRGTSLMVKDKKYGNSAFFTLCQEIFKVRSVEGLNFLETCFESVQEYDTCNKAGYSIRMLINERGTDKLKQMMESRT
;
A
#
# COMPACT_ATOMS: atom_id res chain seq x y z
N MET A 1 -12.27 -21.31 -10.23
CA MET A 1 -10.78 -21.44 -10.14
C MET A 1 -10.43 -22.87 -9.73
N ASN A 2 -9.35 -23.46 -10.26
CA ASN A 2 -8.88 -24.76 -9.75
C ASN A 2 -7.90 -24.49 -8.59
N ILE A 3 -8.37 -24.67 -7.35
CA ILE A 3 -7.62 -24.37 -6.12
C ILE A 3 -6.37 -25.25 -5.99
N GLU A 4 -6.42 -26.51 -6.42
CA GLU A 4 -5.31 -27.43 -6.34
C GLU A 4 -4.07 -26.91 -7.11
N LYS A 5 -4.29 -26.36 -8.32
CA LYS A 5 -3.22 -25.88 -9.21
C LYS A 5 -2.85 -24.41 -9.03
N ALA A 6 -3.72 -23.63 -8.39
CA ALA A 6 -3.48 -22.21 -8.16
C ALA A 6 -2.42 -22.00 -7.08
N ASP A 7 -1.51 -21.04 -7.26
CA ASP A 7 -0.66 -20.54 -6.21
C ASP A 7 -1.44 -19.66 -5.22
N TYR A 8 -0.84 -19.31 -4.08
CA TYR A 8 -1.47 -18.51 -3.04
C TYR A 8 -1.84 -17.11 -3.52
N GLY A 9 -0.95 -16.44 -4.29
CA GLY A 9 -1.20 -15.12 -4.86
C GLY A 9 -2.42 -15.11 -5.78
N THR A 10 -2.53 -16.12 -6.65
CA THR A 10 -3.70 -16.32 -7.53
C THR A 10 -4.98 -16.51 -6.71
N ILE A 11 -4.93 -17.28 -5.61
CA ILE A 11 -6.08 -17.47 -4.72
C ILE A 11 -6.47 -16.17 -4.03
N ILE A 12 -5.51 -15.42 -3.50
CA ILE A 12 -5.76 -14.09 -2.92
C ILE A 12 -6.41 -13.16 -3.95
N ARG A 13 -5.86 -13.10 -5.16
CA ARG A 13 -6.33 -12.18 -6.21
C ARG A 13 -7.74 -12.50 -6.70
N PHE A 14 -8.07 -13.77 -6.91
CA PHE A 14 -9.31 -14.17 -7.59
C PHE A 14 -10.27 -14.99 -6.74
N GLY A 15 -9.83 -15.53 -5.61
CA GLY A 15 -10.62 -16.36 -4.71
C GLY A 15 -11.13 -15.61 -3.47
N THR A 16 -11.45 -16.39 -2.46
CA THR A 16 -11.96 -15.95 -1.16
C THR A 16 -11.08 -16.47 -0.02
N MET A 17 -11.31 -15.99 1.22
CA MET A 17 -10.67 -16.59 2.41
C MET A 17 -10.97 -18.08 2.56
N GLN A 18 -12.16 -18.53 2.13
CA GLN A 18 -12.50 -19.96 2.17
C GLN A 18 -11.66 -20.75 1.17
N ASP A 19 -11.39 -20.20 -0.02
CA ASP A 19 -10.52 -20.84 -1.01
C ASP A 19 -9.08 -20.95 -0.49
N LEU A 20 -8.58 -19.89 0.19
CA LEU A 20 -7.26 -19.92 0.84
C LEU A 20 -7.20 -21.01 1.92
N ASN A 21 -8.19 -21.07 2.80
CA ASN A 21 -8.26 -22.09 3.83
C ASN A 21 -8.32 -23.51 3.24
N THR A 22 -9.08 -23.70 2.17
CA THR A 22 -9.15 -24.98 1.45
C THR A 22 -7.77 -25.37 0.90
N LYS A 23 -7.06 -24.43 0.29
CA LYS A 23 -5.70 -24.67 -0.23
C LYS A 23 -4.73 -25.05 0.89
N LEU A 24 -4.76 -24.33 2.01
CA LEU A 24 -3.93 -24.64 3.18
C LEU A 24 -4.19 -26.06 3.70
N GLN A 25 -5.47 -26.44 3.84
CA GLN A 25 -5.86 -27.79 4.26
C GLN A 25 -5.37 -28.88 3.29
N MET A 26 -5.51 -28.66 1.97
CA MET A 26 -5.06 -29.60 0.93
C MET A 26 -3.54 -29.82 0.98
N GLU A 27 -2.77 -28.78 1.32
CA GLU A 27 -1.30 -28.84 1.41
C GLU A 27 -0.80 -29.20 2.82
N GLY A 28 -1.70 -29.33 3.82
CA GLY A 28 -1.34 -29.60 5.20
C GLY A 28 -0.53 -28.46 5.84
N LYS A 29 -0.76 -27.20 5.41
CA LYS A 29 -0.05 -26.00 5.86
C LYS A 29 -0.94 -25.11 6.72
N THR A 30 -0.30 -24.31 7.57
CA THR A 30 -0.92 -23.20 8.29
C THR A 30 -0.75 -21.88 7.54
N LEU A 31 -1.53 -20.86 7.92
CA LEU A 31 -1.38 -19.52 7.34
C LEU A 31 0.01 -18.95 7.63
N ASP A 32 0.54 -19.14 8.82
CA ASP A 32 1.85 -18.61 9.24
C ASP A 32 3.02 -19.15 8.39
N GLU A 33 2.89 -20.36 7.85
CA GLU A 33 3.92 -20.96 6.98
C GLU A 33 3.97 -20.34 5.59
N VAL A 34 2.90 -19.66 5.17
CA VAL A 34 2.77 -19.13 3.81
C VAL A 34 2.51 -17.61 3.76
N ILE A 35 2.25 -16.99 4.90
CA ILE A 35 1.77 -15.59 4.98
C ILE A 35 2.70 -14.59 4.30
N ASP A 36 4.01 -14.85 4.33
CA ASP A 36 5.05 -13.99 3.78
C ASP A 36 5.63 -14.49 2.45
N VAL A 37 5.00 -15.49 1.80
CA VAL A 37 5.45 -15.90 0.47
C VAL A 37 5.21 -14.79 -0.54
N THR A 38 6.12 -14.70 -1.51
CA THR A 38 6.00 -13.77 -2.63
C THR A 38 5.88 -14.53 -3.96
N ASP A 39 5.28 -13.88 -4.93
CA ASP A 39 5.26 -14.37 -6.30
C ASP A 39 6.62 -14.14 -7.00
N LYS A 40 6.68 -14.52 -8.29
CA LYS A 40 7.88 -14.33 -9.13
C LYS A 40 8.27 -12.87 -9.38
N GLU A 41 7.38 -11.92 -9.13
CA GLU A 41 7.62 -10.48 -9.23
C GLU A 41 7.97 -9.87 -7.85
N GLY A 42 8.09 -10.72 -6.83
CA GLY A 42 8.38 -10.30 -5.47
C GLY A 42 7.20 -9.65 -4.75
N VAL A 43 5.97 -9.85 -5.24
CA VAL A 43 4.74 -9.32 -4.63
C VAL A 43 4.27 -10.28 -3.55
N SER A 44 4.06 -9.79 -2.33
CA SER A 44 3.59 -10.58 -1.18
C SER A 44 2.09 -10.85 -1.24
N LEU A 45 1.60 -11.81 -0.44
CA LEU A 45 0.16 -12.07 -0.32
C LEU A 45 -0.61 -10.85 0.19
N LEU A 46 -0.01 -10.08 1.10
CA LEU A 46 -0.59 -8.82 1.57
C LEU A 46 -0.75 -7.84 0.40
N GLU A 47 0.31 -7.61 -0.37
CA GLU A 47 0.29 -6.73 -1.53
C GLU A 47 -0.71 -7.20 -2.60
N GLU A 48 -0.79 -8.51 -2.87
CA GLU A 48 -1.81 -9.09 -3.76
C GLU A 48 -3.23 -8.75 -3.32
N SER A 49 -3.50 -8.80 -2.02
CA SER A 49 -4.80 -8.45 -1.46
C SER A 49 -5.14 -6.97 -1.67
N LEU A 50 -4.13 -6.07 -1.57
CA LEU A 50 -4.28 -4.63 -1.81
C LEU A 50 -4.54 -4.33 -3.28
N ILE A 51 -3.83 -4.99 -4.19
CA ILE A 51 -4.02 -4.88 -5.65
C ILE A 51 -5.44 -5.32 -6.03
N ALA A 52 -5.90 -6.44 -5.46
CA ALA A 52 -7.19 -7.03 -5.74
C ALA A 52 -8.38 -6.37 -5.01
N ARG A 53 -8.12 -5.36 -4.16
CA ARG A 53 -9.13 -4.70 -3.29
C ARG A 53 -9.81 -5.65 -2.31
N LYS A 54 -9.11 -6.70 -1.90
CA LYS A 54 -9.57 -7.68 -0.92
C LYS A 54 -9.18 -7.23 0.49
N PHE A 55 -9.75 -6.10 0.94
CA PHE A 55 -9.36 -5.47 2.21
C PHE A 55 -9.75 -6.30 3.44
N ASP A 56 -10.73 -7.16 3.33
CA ASP A 56 -11.07 -8.18 4.32
C ASP A 56 -9.93 -9.20 4.49
N ILE A 57 -9.39 -9.70 3.38
CA ILE A 57 -8.21 -10.59 3.39
C ILE A 57 -6.98 -9.84 3.92
N ALA A 58 -6.74 -8.60 3.47
CA ALA A 58 -5.64 -7.79 3.97
C ALA A 58 -5.70 -7.63 5.51
N LYS A 59 -6.89 -7.37 6.07
CA LYS A 59 -7.10 -7.30 7.52
C LYS A 59 -6.72 -8.61 8.23
N VAL A 60 -7.11 -9.75 7.67
CA VAL A 60 -6.76 -11.07 8.24
C VAL A 60 -5.25 -11.29 8.18
N LEU A 61 -4.60 -11.01 7.05
CA LEU A 61 -3.15 -11.15 6.91
C LEU A 61 -2.40 -10.25 7.91
N LEU A 62 -2.79 -8.98 8.02
CA LEU A 62 -2.22 -8.04 8.98
C LEU A 62 -2.46 -8.48 10.44
N ALA A 63 -3.66 -8.99 10.77
CA ALA A 63 -3.96 -9.51 12.11
C ALA A 63 -3.14 -10.75 12.47
N ASN A 64 -2.70 -11.53 11.47
CA ASN A 64 -1.79 -12.67 11.63
C ASN A 64 -0.31 -12.32 11.41
N ASN A 65 0.04 -11.06 11.58
CA ASN A 65 1.42 -10.55 11.53
C ASN A 65 2.15 -10.71 10.19
N ALA A 66 1.43 -10.67 9.06
CA ALA A 66 2.07 -10.54 7.74
C ALA A 66 3.14 -9.43 7.79
N LYS A 67 4.31 -9.69 7.23
CA LYS A 67 5.38 -8.68 7.16
C LYS A 67 4.96 -7.51 6.32
N VAL A 68 5.38 -6.31 6.74
CA VAL A 68 5.26 -5.06 5.99
C VAL A 68 6.64 -4.61 5.50
N ASN A 69 6.67 -3.63 4.60
CA ASN A 69 7.87 -3.16 3.90
C ASN A 69 8.47 -4.22 2.96
N ASN A 70 7.65 -5.10 2.41
CA ASN A 70 8.06 -5.90 1.26
C ASN A 70 8.31 -4.97 0.06
N ILE A 71 9.34 -5.26 -0.73
CA ILE A 71 9.68 -4.47 -1.92
C ILE A 71 9.63 -5.39 -3.14
N SER A 72 8.66 -5.18 -3.99
CA SER A 72 8.52 -5.90 -5.24
C SER A 72 9.68 -5.63 -6.22
N HIS A 73 9.81 -6.43 -7.28
CA HIS A 73 10.82 -6.21 -8.32
C HIS A 73 10.68 -4.84 -9.00
N GLU A 74 9.48 -4.25 -9.02
CA GLU A 74 9.23 -2.90 -9.53
C GLU A 74 9.55 -1.79 -8.51
N GLY A 75 10.04 -2.13 -7.32
CA GLY A 75 10.38 -1.17 -6.27
C GLY A 75 9.16 -0.65 -5.50
N CYS A 76 8.00 -1.28 -5.63
CA CYS A 76 6.79 -0.91 -4.92
C CYS A 76 6.70 -1.62 -3.58
N ASN A 77 6.07 -0.98 -2.60
CA ASN A 77 5.65 -1.57 -1.34
C ASN A 77 4.13 -1.44 -1.16
N GLU A 78 3.61 -1.86 -0.01
CA GLU A 78 2.18 -1.87 0.31
C GLU A 78 1.51 -0.51 0.08
N PHE A 79 2.18 0.62 0.40
CA PHE A 79 1.61 1.95 0.16
C PHE A 79 1.47 2.31 -1.32
N HIS A 80 2.33 1.82 -2.20
CA HIS A 80 2.13 2.00 -3.64
C HIS A 80 0.88 1.25 -4.12
N PHE A 81 0.66 0.03 -3.63
CA PHE A 81 -0.47 -0.79 -4.04
C PHE A 81 -1.80 -0.29 -3.47
N ILE A 82 -1.83 0.12 -2.18
CA ILE A 82 -3.05 0.66 -1.59
C ILE A 82 -3.39 2.05 -2.15
N ALA A 83 -2.40 2.88 -2.50
CA ALA A 83 -2.62 4.23 -3.00
C ALA A 83 -3.54 4.25 -4.21
N SER A 84 -3.38 3.33 -5.16
CA SER A 84 -4.24 3.23 -6.35
C SER A 84 -5.71 2.93 -6.02
N ASN A 85 -5.98 2.44 -4.82
CA ASN A 85 -7.29 2.05 -4.33
C ASN A 85 -7.74 2.86 -3.11
N ILE A 86 -6.99 3.89 -2.70
CA ILE A 86 -7.17 4.60 -1.43
C ILE A 86 -8.57 5.23 -1.24
N ASN A 87 -9.24 5.55 -2.33
CA ASN A 87 -10.57 6.14 -2.32
C ASN A 87 -11.71 5.08 -2.33
N GLN A 88 -11.39 3.80 -2.18
CA GLN A 88 -12.36 2.73 -2.05
C GLN A 88 -12.70 2.47 -0.59
N ASP A 89 -13.92 1.97 -0.33
CA ASP A 89 -14.38 1.65 1.02
C ASP A 89 -13.43 0.65 1.70
N GLY A 90 -13.02 0.97 2.93
CA GLY A 90 -12.11 0.16 3.73
C GLY A 90 -10.62 0.32 3.43
N ALA A 91 -10.24 1.00 2.33
CA ALA A 91 -8.83 1.20 1.98
C ALA A 91 -8.09 2.07 2.99
N LEU A 92 -8.71 3.17 3.46
CA LEU A 92 -8.11 4.05 4.47
C LEU A 92 -7.86 3.35 5.80
N ASP A 93 -8.71 2.40 6.20
CA ASP A 93 -8.49 1.63 7.42
C ASP A 93 -7.22 0.77 7.30
N ILE A 94 -7.03 0.12 6.15
CA ILE A 94 -5.80 -0.65 5.88
C ILE A 94 -4.59 0.27 5.86
N ALA A 95 -4.70 1.43 5.19
CA ALA A 95 -3.59 2.39 5.10
C ALA A 95 -3.16 2.90 6.48
N LYS A 96 -4.10 3.13 7.40
CA LYS A 96 -3.80 3.47 8.81
C LYS A 96 -3.05 2.35 9.52
N ILE A 97 -3.51 1.09 9.38
CA ILE A 97 -2.82 -0.06 9.97
C ILE A 97 -1.38 -0.19 9.42
N LEU A 98 -1.19 0.00 8.12
CA LEU A 98 0.13 -0.02 7.49
C LEU A 98 1.04 1.08 8.04
N LEU A 99 0.51 2.30 8.21
CA LEU A 99 1.24 3.42 8.81
C LEU A 99 1.64 3.12 10.26
N ASP A 100 0.71 2.63 11.08
CA ASP A 100 0.94 2.27 12.48
C ASP A 100 1.98 1.14 12.63
N ARG A 101 2.09 0.26 11.62
CA ARG A 101 3.11 -0.80 11.56
C ARG A 101 4.44 -0.34 10.98
N GLY A 102 4.59 0.94 10.68
CA GLY A 102 5.84 1.53 10.19
C GLY A 102 6.15 1.21 8.73
N THR A 103 5.14 0.99 7.90
CA THR A 103 5.35 0.85 6.45
C THR A 103 5.90 2.16 5.88
N SER A 104 6.99 2.07 5.12
CA SER A 104 7.69 3.24 4.61
C SER A 104 6.89 3.97 3.53
N LEU A 105 6.74 5.28 3.72
CA LEU A 105 6.16 6.18 2.73
C LEU A 105 7.18 6.71 1.70
N MET A 106 8.49 6.45 1.92
CA MET A 106 9.56 7.05 1.12
C MET A 106 10.21 6.09 0.12
N VAL A 107 9.79 4.82 0.10
CA VAL A 107 10.20 3.86 -0.94
C VAL A 107 9.80 4.40 -2.32
N LYS A 108 10.68 4.30 -3.32
CA LYS A 108 10.46 4.81 -4.68
C LYS A 108 10.26 3.67 -5.67
N ASP A 109 9.19 3.75 -6.47
CA ASP A 109 9.01 2.83 -7.59
C ASP A 109 10.09 3.00 -8.66
N LYS A 110 10.43 1.90 -9.34
CA LYS A 110 11.45 1.91 -10.40
C LYS A 110 10.97 2.55 -11.70
N LYS A 111 9.66 2.56 -11.94
CA LYS A 111 9.10 3.03 -13.21
C LYS A 111 9.14 4.54 -13.33
N TYR A 112 8.62 5.24 -12.32
CA TYR A 112 8.47 6.70 -12.32
C TYR A 112 9.39 7.39 -11.32
N GLY A 113 9.97 6.64 -10.36
CA GLY A 113 10.73 7.20 -9.24
C GLY A 113 9.86 7.95 -8.25
N ASN A 114 8.56 7.66 -8.22
CA ASN A 114 7.64 8.23 -7.24
C ASN A 114 7.84 7.55 -5.89
N SER A 115 7.91 8.33 -4.81
CA SER A 115 7.75 7.74 -3.49
C SER A 115 6.30 7.28 -3.28
N ALA A 116 6.12 6.32 -2.37
CA ALA A 116 4.78 5.86 -2.00
C ALA A 116 3.90 7.03 -1.52
N PHE A 117 4.47 7.99 -0.76
CA PHE A 117 3.75 9.18 -0.33
C PHE A 117 3.35 10.09 -1.50
N PHE A 118 4.24 10.27 -2.49
CA PHE A 118 3.92 11.04 -3.69
C PHE A 118 2.70 10.43 -4.41
N THR A 119 2.70 9.11 -4.60
CA THR A 119 1.59 8.38 -5.25
C THR A 119 0.30 8.51 -4.42
N LEU A 120 0.40 8.40 -3.10
CA LEU A 120 -0.74 8.57 -2.18
C LEU A 120 -1.34 9.98 -2.28
N CYS A 121 -0.51 11.03 -2.28
CA CYS A 121 -0.95 12.41 -2.49
C CYS A 121 -1.68 12.57 -3.82
N GLN A 122 -1.10 12.04 -4.91
CA GLN A 122 -1.74 12.12 -6.24
C GLN A 122 -3.15 11.53 -6.24
N GLU A 123 -3.32 10.35 -5.64
CA GLU A 123 -4.62 9.66 -5.64
C GLU A 123 -5.65 10.34 -4.72
N ILE A 124 -5.25 10.78 -3.53
CA ILE A 124 -6.14 11.49 -2.62
C ILE A 124 -6.55 12.84 -3.21
N PHE A 125 -5.64 13.57 -3.87
CA PHE A 125 -5.97 14.86 -4.50
C PHE A 125 -6.89 14.76 -5.73
N LYS A 126 -7.16 13.57 -6.25
CA LYS A 126 -8.19 13.38 -7.29
C LYS A 126 -9.61 13.49 -6.74
N VAL A 127 -9.86 12.94 -5.56
CA VAL A 127 -11.19 12.89 -4.93
C VAL A 127 -11.36 13.96 -3.87
N ARG A 128 -10.29 14.26 -3.10
CA ARG A 128 -10.24 15.28 -2.03
C ARG A 128 -11.26 15.03 -0.92
N SER A 129 -11.51 13.76 -0.57
CA SER A 129 -12.34 13.44 0.60
C SER A 129 -11.72 14.01 1.89
N VAL A 130 -12.55 14.38 2.86
CA VAL A 130 -12.08 14.92 4.14
C VAL A 130 -11.20 13.91 4.86
N GLU A 131 -11.63 12.65 4.86
CA GLU A 131 -10.90 11.53 5.50
C GLU A 131 -9.53 11.29 4.83
N GLY A 132 -9.47 11.34 3.50
CA GLY A 132 -8.23 11.19 2.75
C GLY A 132 -7.26 12.35 3.03
N LEU A 133 -7.74 13.59 3.04
CA LEU A 133 -6.91 14.75 3.35
C LEU A 133 -6.38 14.70 4.79
N ASN A 134 -7.22 14.34 5.76
CA ASN A 134 -6.81 14.14 7.15
C ASN A 134 -5.76 13.01 7.28
N PHE A 135 -5.90 11.95 6.51
CA PHE A 135 -4.91 10.88 6.48
C PHE A 135 -3.55 11.35 5.93
N LEU A 136 -3.54 12.18 4.89
CA LEU A 136 -2.28 12.79 4.41
C LEU A 136 -1.59 13.62 5.50
N GLU A 137 -2.35 14.40 6.28
CA GLU A 137 -1.79 15.16 7.39
C GLU A 137 -1.12 14.25 8.43
N THR A 138 -1.76 13.11 8.75
CA THR A 138 -1.16 12.11 9.65
C THR A 138 0.12 11.52 9.05
N CYS A 139 0.13 11.19 7.75
CA CYS A 139 1.29 10.67 7.06
C CYS A 139 2.49 11.64 7.07
N PHE A 140 2.22 12.94 7.13
CA PHE A 140 3.26 13.97 7.11
C PHE A 140 4.28 13.83 8.24
N GLU A 141 3.90 13.27 9.38
CA GLU A 141 4.81 13.04 10.51
C GLU A 141 5.93 12.05 10.16
N SER A 142 5.65 11.13 9.23
CA SER A 142 6.59 10.09 8.79
C SER A 142 7.38 10.45 7.53
N VAL A 143 7.14 11.64 6.93
CA VAL A 143 7.80 12.09 5.72
C VAL A 143 8.92 13.06 6.07
N GLN A 144 10.14 12.79 5.62
CA GLN A 144 11.34 13.59 5.96
C GLN A 144 11.91 14.35 4.75
N GLU A 145 11.53 14.00 3.53
CA GLU A 145 12.10 14.56 2.32
C GLU A 145 11.01 14.94 1.31
N TYR A 146 10.97 16.22 0.96
CA TYR A 146 9.92 16.78 0.08
C TYR A 146 10.45 17.25 -1.28
N ASP A 147 11.77 17.43 -1.42
CA ASP A 147 12.39 18.13 -2.55
C ASP A 147 12.95 17.21 -3.61
N THR A 148 13.20 15.93 -3.28
CA THR A 148 13.71 14.97 -4.25
C THR A 148 12.67 14.74 -5.34
N CYS A 149 13.09 14.99 -6.59
CA CYS A 149 12.24 14.82 -7.76
C CYS A 149 12.15 13.35 -8.20
N ASN A 150 11.02 13.01 -8.76
CA ASN A 150 10.82 11.79 -9.53
C ASN A 150 11.48 11.90 -10.92
N LYS A 151 11.37 10.86 -11.75
CA LYS A 151 11.97 10.86 -13.11
C LYS A 151 11.40 11.91 -14.07
N ALA A 152 10.22 12.47 -13.76
CA ALA A 152 9.61 13.56 -14.51
C ALA A 152 10.00 14.96 -13.99
N GLY A 153 10.92 15.05 -13.02
CA GLY A 153 11.35 16.30 -12.42
C GLY A 153 10.35 16.90 -11.41
N TYR A 154 9.43 16.10 -10.87
CA TYR A 154 8.37 16.57 -10.00
C TYR A 154 8.58 16.06 -8.56
N SER A 155 8.54 16.97 -7.59
CA SER A 155 8.75 16.64 -6.17
C SER A 155 7.43 16.65 -5.37
N ILE A 156 7.48 16.11 -4.15
CA ILE A 156 6.36 16.19 -3.19
C ILE A 156 6.03 17.66 -2.90
N ARG A 157 7.04 18.51 -2.72
CA ARG A 157 6.85 19.95 -2.49
C ARG A 157 6.08 20.61 -3.62
N MET A 158 6.44 20.34 -4.87
CA MET A 158 5.73 20.88 -6.04
C MET A 158 4.27 20.43 -6.06
N LEU A 159 4.02 19.14 -5.82
CA LEU A 159 2.68 18.58 -5.81
C LEU A 159 1.79 19.21 -4.72
N ILE A 160 2.33 19.40 -3.51
CA ILE A 160 1.61 20.00 -2.39
C ILE A 160 1.36 21.49 -2.63
N ASN A 161 2.33 22.24 -3.15
CA ASN A 161 2.16 23.65 -3.48
C ASN A 161 1.06 23.86 -4.53
N GLU A 162 0.99 22.96 -5.51
CA GLU A 162 0.00 23.04 -6.60
C GLU A 162 -1.39 22.58 -6.14
N ARG A 163 -1.49 21.48 -5.39
CA ARG A 163 -2.75 20.77 -5.13
C ARG A 163 -3.12 20.60 -3.66
N GLY A 164 -2.17 20.81 -2.76
CA GLY A 164 -2.36 20.61 -1.32
C GLY A 164 -3.32 21.64 -0.70
N THR A 165 -3.86 21.31 0.47
CA THR A 165 -4.58 22.23 1.31
C THR A 165 -3.63 23.25 1.93
N ASP A 166 -4.16 24.39 2.38
CA ASP A 166 -3.34 25.40 3.09
C ASP A 166 -2.67 24.80 4.33
N LYS A 167 -3.35 23.89 5.02
CA LYS A 167 -2.80 23.17 6.17
C LYS A 167 -1.59 22.30 5.77
N LEU A 168 -1.68 21.49 4.70
CA LEU A 168 -0.56 20.71 4.22
C LEU A 168 0.64 21.57 3.79
N LYS A 169 0.39 22.73 3.16
CA LYS A 169 1.42 23.71 2.81
C LYS A 169 2.12 24.26 4.04
N GLN A 170 1.34 24.69 5.05
CA GLN A 170 1.88 25.18 6.33
C GLN A 170 2.69 24.11 7.06
N MET A 171 2.22 22.86 7.11
CA MET A 171 2.96 21.74 7.71
C MET A 171 4.30 21.50 7.00
N MET A 172 4.33 21.66 5.69
CA MET A 172 5.56 21.50 4.90
C MET A 172 6.54 22.66 5.15
N GLU A 173 6.07 23.89 5.21
CA GLU A 173 6.89 25.08 5.49
C GLU A 173 7.50 25.06 6.90
N SER A 174 6.77 24.54 7.89
CA SER A 174 7.25 24.46 9.28
C SER A 174 8.38 23.46 9.51
N ARG A 175 8.70 22.62 8.50
CA ARG A 175 9.74 21.59 8.56
C ARG A 175 10.96 21.89 7.66
N THR A 176 10.99 23.08 7.06
CA THR A 176 12.10 23.57 6.26
C THR A 176 12.98 24.47 7.10
#